data_f98fe1c0b298e17d43987be97436ffea
#
_entry.id   f98fe1c0b298e17d43987be97436ffea
#
_cell.length_a   1.000
_cell.length_b   1.000
_cell.length_c   1.000
_cell.angle_alpha   90.00
_cell.angle_beta   90.00
_cell.angle_gamma   90.00
#
_symmetry.space_group_name_H-M   'P 1'
#
loop_
_entity.id
_entity.type
_entity.pdbx_description
1 polymer ?
#
loop_
_entity_poly.entity_id
_entity_poly.type
_entity_poly.pdbx_seq_one_letter_code
_entity_poly.pdbx_strand_id
1 'polypeptide(L)'
;MLVCLAESQQKSTTLKVNVQNSKTMKNVYFLSDAHLGSLAIPHQRMQERRLVRFLDSIKEKAAAVYLLGDMFDFWYEYKYVVPKGFTRFLGKLSELTDMGVEVHYFTGNHDIWAYDYLAKECGVILHKQPETTEIYGHEFYLAHGDGMGDPNKSFKLIRAIFHNRLCQWLFSGLHPRWGMSFGLTWARHSYIKHKETDEPQYMGEDREHLVLYAKKYIESHPNIDYFIFGHRHIELDIKLARHSRLMILGDWISQFTYAVYDGEHMFLEEYVEGESQP
;
A
#
# COMPACT_ATOMS: atom_id res chain seq x y z
N MET A 1 -55.62 37.09 56.25
CA MET A 1 -54.42 37.78 56.77
C MET A 1 -53.31 36.75 56.89
N LEU A 2 -52.27 36.99 56.10
CA LEU A 2 -50.97 36.32 56.04
C LEU A 2 -50.87 34.83 55.76
N VAL A 3 -50.47 34.64 54.50
CA VAL A 3 -49.88 33.48 53.81
C VAL A 3 -48.46 33.28 54.32
N CYS A 4 -48.08 32.06 54.58
CA CYS A 4 -46.65 31.66 54.58
C CYS A 4 -46.41 30.54 53.61
N LEU A 5 -45.68 30.89 52.59
CA LEU A 5 -45.15 29.99 51.49
C LEU A 5 -44.01 29.13 52.08
N ALA A 6 -44.07 27.84 51.85
CA ALA A 6 -42.96 26.95 52.05
C ALA A 6 -42.55 26.43 50.67
N GLU A 7 -41.43 26.92 50.17
CA GLU A 7 -40.77 26.44 48.96
C GLU A 7 -40.07 25.09 49.22
N SER A 8 -40.56 24.05 48.59
CA SER A 8 -39.85 22.75 48.51
C SER A 8 -38.86 22.78 47.34
N GLN A 9 -37.58 22.91 47.66
CA GLN A 9 -36.50 22.71 46.67
C GLN A 9 -36.36 21.22 46.34
N GLN A 10 -36.83 20.84 45.18
CA GLN A 10 -36.57 19.55 44.60
C GLN A 10 -35.20 19.60 43.94
N LYS A 11 -34.17 19.00 44.59
CA LYS A 11 -32.86 18.76 43.96
C LYS A 11 -32.99 17.69 42.86
N SER A 12 -32.98 18.13 41.63
CA SER A 12 -32.84 17.28 40.48
C SER A 12 -31.39 16.74 40.40
N THR A 13 -31.20 15.49 40.78
CA THR A 13 -29.93 14.77 40.58
C THR A 13 -29.86 14.29 39.15
N THR A 14 -29.22 15.09 38.28
CA THR A 14 -28.94 14.69 36.91
C THR A 14 -27.83 13.64 36.94
N LEU A 15 -28.19 12.37 36.81
CA LEU A 15 -27.26 11.27 36.53
C LEU A 15 -26.67 11.50 35.12
N LYS A 16 -25.46 12.05 35.06
CA LYS A 16 -24.65 12.04 33.86
C LYS A 16 -24.18 10.60 33.63
N VAL A 17 -24.91 9.86 32.82
CA VAL A 17 -24.41 8.59 32.26
C VAL A 17 -23.31 8.96 31.27
N ASN A 18 -22.06 8.84 31.72
CA ASN A 18 -20.90 8.88 30.84
C ASN A 18 -20.91 7.57 30.01
N VAL A 19 -21.61 7.59 28.90
CA VAL A 19 -21.41 6.60 27.85
C VAL A 19 -20.08 6.97 27.18
N GLN A 20 -18.99 6.47 27.73
CA GLN A 20 -17.75 6.35 26.97
C GLN A 20 -18.01 5.32 25.88
N ASN A 21 -18.44 5.78 24.71
CA ASN A 21 -18.28 5.04 23.47
C ASN A 21 -16.77 4.94 23.23
N SER A 22 -16.14 3.88 23.70
CA SER A 22 -14.86 3.43 23.17
C SER A 22 -15.15 2.90 21.76
N LYS A 23 -15.25 3.79 20.78
CA LYS A 23 -15.11 3.40 19.40
C LYS A 23 -13.68 2.87 19.31
N THR A 24 -13.51 1.55 19.31
CA THR A 24 -12.22 0.92 19.02
C THR A 24 -11.72 1.53 17.73
N MET A 25 -10.56 2.18 17.80
CA MET A 25 -9.92 2.78 16.63
C MET A 25 -9.66 1.66 15.64
N LYS A 26 -10.03 1.84 14.37
CA LYS A 26 -9.82 0.84 13.34
C LYS A 26 -8.39 0.92 12.85
N ASN A 27 -7.85 -0.20 12.42
CA ASN A 27 -6.47 -0.33 11.97
C ASN A 27 -6.26 0.20 10.56
N VAL A 28 -5.04 0.60 10.25
CA VAL A 28 -4.58 0.95 8.91
C VAL A 28 -3.55 -0.08 8.45
N TYR A 29 -3.75 -0.65 7.26
CA TYR A 29 -2.93 -1.74 6.74
C TYR A 29 -2.13 -1.28 5.52
N PHE A 30 -0.90 -1.78 5.40
CA PHE A 30 0.01 -1.45 4.30
C PHE A 30 0.57 -2.73 3.72
N LEU A 31 0.51 -2.89 2.40
CA LEU A 31 1.08 -4.03 1.68
C LEU A 31 1.54 -3.61 0.27
N SER A 32 2.43 -4.39 -0.34
CA SER A 32 2.99 -4.13 -1.66
C SER A 32 3.44 -5.40 -2.38
N ASP A 33 3.88 -5.28 -3.60
CA ASP A 33 4.65 -6.30 -4.33
C ASP A 33 3.95 -7.67 -4.42
N ALA A 34 2.70 -7.67 -4.87
CA ALA A 34 1.95 -8.91 -5.08
C ALA A 34 2.21 -9.51 -6.48
N HIS A 35 2.62 -8.71 -7.46
CA HIS A 35 2.94 -9.15 -8.82
C HIS A 35 1.93 -10.14 -9.41
N LEU A 36 0.64 -9.85 -9.22
CA LEU A 36 -0.44 -10.69 -9.74
C LEU A 36 -0.34 -10.80 -11.27
N GLY A 37 -0.44 -12.02 -11.78
CA GLY A 37 -0.35 -12.32 -13.21
C GLY A 37 1.06 -12.55 -13.73
N SER A 38 2.08 -12.61 -12.87
CA SER A 38 3.46 -12.86 -13.26
C SER A 38 3.63 -14.21 -13.98
N LEU A 39 4.33 -14.18 -15.12
CA LEU A 39 4.70 -15.42 -15.85
C LEU A 39 5.86 -16.17 -15.19
N ALA A 40 6.54 -15.56 -14.23
CA ALA A 40 7.67 -16.14 -13.51
C ALA A 40 7.27 -16.85 -12.21
N ILE A 41 6.11 -16.52 -11.66
CA ILE A 41 5.63 -17.03 -10.37
C ILE A 41 4.62 -18.16 -10.62
N PRO A 42 4.83 -19.35 -10.05
CA PRO A 42 3.87 -20.46 -10.17
C PRO A 42 2.61 -20.19 -9.33
N HIS A 43 1.52 -20.89 -9.67
CA HIS A 43 0.30 -20.92 -8.87
C HIS A 43 -0.38 -19.55 -8.64
N GLN A 44 -0.34 -18.65 -9.61
CA GLN A 44 -0.90 -17.30 -9.58
C GLN A 44 -2.32 -17.18 -8.98
N ARG A 45 -3.19 -18.15 -9.27
CA ARG A 45 -4.55 -18.15 -8.73
C ARG A 45 -4.59 -18.44 -7.23
N MET A 46 -3.63 -19.18 -6.70
CA MET A 46 -3.54 -19.43 -5.26
C MET A 46 -3.05 -18.17 -4.54
N GLN A 47 -2.08 -17.48 -5.13
CA GLN A 47 -1.58 -16.20 -4.63
C GLN A 47 -2.69 -15.14 -4.58
N GLU A 48 -3.44 -14.94 -5.69
CA GLU A 48 -4.60 -14.03 -5.71
C GLU A 48 -5.61 -14.37 -4.61
N ARG A 49 -5.93 -15.66 -4.44
CA ARG A 49 -6.87 -16.11 -3.41
C ARG A 49 -6.34 -15.85 -2.00
N ARG A 50 -5.03 -16.03 -1.75
CA ARG A 50 -4.43 -15.75 -0.44
C ARG A 50 -4.53 -14.28 -0.10
N LEU A 51 -4.17 -13.41 -1.03
CA LEU A 51 -4.30 -11.95 -0.88
C LEU A 51 -5.77 -11.55 -0.60
N VAL A 52 -6.70 -12.11 -1.35
CA VAL A 52 -8.14 -11.85 -1.15
C VAL A 52 -8.63 -12.33 0.23
N ARG A 53 -8.15 -13.48 0.72
CA ARG A 53 -8.50 -13.96 2.08
C ARG A 53 -7.93 -13.07 3.17
N PHE A 54 -6.71 -12.58 3.00
CA PHE A 54 -6.16 -11.59 3.90
C PHE A 54 -7.04 -10.33 3.96
N LEU A 55 -7.33 -9.73 2.81
CA LEU A 55 -8.19 -8.55 2.73
C LEU A 55 -9.58 -8.80 3.32
N ASP A 56 -10.11 -10.01 3.16
CA ASP A 56 -11.38 -10.42 3.78
C ASP A 56 -11.29 -10.51 5.31
N SER A 57 -10.16 -10.99 5.84
CA SER A 57 -9.95 -11.14 7.29
C SER A 57 -9.83 -9.82 8.04
N ILE A 58 -9.41 -8.76 7.35
CA ILE A 58 -9.22 -7.43 7.94
C ILE A 58 -10.37 -6.45 7.69
N LYS A 59 -11.30 -6.74 6.77
CA LYS A 59 -12.29 -5.78 6.25
C LYS A 59 -13.13 -5.07 7.32
N GLU A 60 -13.50 -5.76 8.39
CA GLU A 60 -14.29 -5.18 9.48
C GLU A 60 -13.45 -4.29 10.42
N LYS A 61 -12.15 -4.58 10.51
CA LYS A 61 -11.20 -3.89 11.38
C LYS A 61 -10.49 -2.72 10.68
N ALA A 62 -10.47 -2.70 9.36
CA ALA A 62 -9.74 -1.72 8.58
C ALA A 62 -10.46 -0.36 8.55
N ALA A 63 -9.73 0.71 8.84
CA ALA A 63 -10.09 2.08 8.48
C ALA A 63 -9.62 2.39 7.06
N ALA A 64 -8.39 2.00 6.74
CA ALA A 64 -7.79 2.18 5.43
C ALA A 64 -6.85 1.02 5.08
N VAL A 65 -6.66 0.81 3.78
CA VAL A 65 -5.70 -0.13 3.21
C VAL A 65 -4.85 0.61 2.18
N TYR A 66 -3.55 0.61 2.38
CA TYR A 66 -2.56 1.22 1.48
C TYR A 66 -1.84 0.12 0.69
N LEU A 67 -2.08 0.08 -0.62
CA LEU A 67 -1.41 -0.79 -1.58
C LEU A 67 -0.25 0.00 -2.18
N LEU A 68 0.99 -0.28 -1.76
CA LEU A 68 2.14 0.54 -2.11
C LEU A 68 2.85 0.08 -3.40
N GLY A 69 2.07 -0.25 -4.42
CA GLY A 69 2.55 -0.52 -5.77
C GLY A 69 2.93 -1.95 -6.06
N ASP A 70 3.14 -2.23 -7.34
CA ASP A 70 3.47 -3.56 -7.89
C ASP A 70 2.48 -4.66 -7.47
N MET A 71 1.20 -4.28 -7.36
CA MET A 71 0.13 -5.25 -7.13
C MET A 71 -0.08 -6.15 -8.35
N PHE A 72 0.18 -5.65 -9.54
CA PHE A 72 0.17 -6.40 -10.79
C PHE A 72 1.59 -6.49 -11.38
N ASP A 73 1.94 -7.63 -11.94
CA ASP A 73 3.24 -7.84 -12.61
C ASP A 73 3.39 -7.01 -13.89
N PHE A 74 2.28 -6.70 -14.54
CA PHE A 74 2.19 -5.74 -15.63
C PHE A 74 0.76 -5.25 -15.78
N TRP A 75 0.56 -3.91 -15.71
CA TRP A 75 -0.74 -3.29 -15.90
C TRP A 75 -0.64 -2.15 -16.90
N TYR A 76 -1.49 -2.18 -17.93
CA TYR A 76 -1.64 -1.09 -18.90
C TYR A 76 -3.12 -0.88 -19.21
N GLU A 77 -3.61 0.32 -19.00
CA GLU A 77 -4.98 0.71 -19.34
C GLU A 77 -5.02 1.29 -20.75
N TYR A 78 -5.58 0.53 -21.70
CA TYR A 78 -5.98 1.05 -23.00
C TYR A 78 -7.31 1.80 -22.85
N LYS A 79 -7.66 2.62 -23.87
CA LYS A 79 -8.89 3.42 -23.81
C LYS A 79 -10.17 2.62 -23.51
N TYR A 80 -10.25 1.39 -24.00
CA TYR A 80 -11.44 0.52 -23.87
C TYR A 80 -11.12 -0.89 -23.38
N VAL A 81 -9.87 -1.19 -23.04
CA VAL A 81 -9.44 -2.54 -22.68
C VAL A 81 -8.45 -2.45 -21.53
N VAL A 82 -8.65 -3.29 -20.52
CA VAL A 82 -7.73 -3.52 -19.40
C VAL A 82 -7.23 -4.96 -19.42
N PRO A 83 -6.15 -5.28 -18.70
CA PRO A 83 -5.68 -6.65 -18.56
C PRO A 83 -6.77 -7.57 -18.03
N LYS A 84 -6.93 -8.73 -18.65
CA LYS A 84 -7.91 -9.73 -18.22
C LYS A 84 -7.43 -10.50 -17.01
N GLY A 85 -8.35 -10.87 -16.15
CA GLY A 85 -8.08 -11.62 -14.90
C GLY A 85 -8.35 -10.76 -13.67
N PHE A 86 -7.79 -11.18 -12.54
CA PHE A 86 -7.80 -10.45 -11.27
C PHE A 86 -9.20 -10.13 -10.71
N THR A 87 -10.22 -10.81 -11.19
CA THR A 87 -11.63 -10.50 -10.85
C THR A 87 -11.92 -10.65 -9.36
N ARG A 88 -11.20 -11.52 -8.65
CA ARG A 88 -11.35 -11.68 -7.19
C ARG A 88 -10.72 -10.52 -6.45
N PHE A 89 -9.51 -10.15 -6.85
CA PHE A 89 -8.80 -9.03 -6.23
C PHE A 89 -9.54 -7.71 -6.48
N LEU A 90 -9.87 -7.43 -7.74
CA LEU A 90 -10.63 -6.22 -8.11
C LEU A 90 -11.99 -6.17 -7.40
N GLY A 91 -12.72 -7.30 -7.36
CA GLY A 91 -13.99 -7.39 -6.63
C GLY A 91 -13.83 -7.21 -5.13
N LYS A 92 -12.71 -7.63 -4.53
CA LYS A 92 -12.42 -7.40 -3.12
C LYS A 92 -12.10 -5.92 -2.84
N LEU A 93 -11.39 -5.23 -3.73
CA LEU A 93 -11.18 -3.78 -3.62
C LEU A 93 -12.52 -3.04 -3.64
N SER A 94 -13.41 -3.40 -4.59
CA SER A 94 -14.76 -2.81 -4.67
C SER A 94 -15.58 -3.09 -3.40
N GLU A 95 -15.54 -4.32 -2.87
CA GLU A 95 -16.22 -4.66 -1.61
C GLU A 95 -15.72 -3.79 -0.45
N LEU A 96 -14.40 -3.63 -0.31
CA LEU A 96 -13.82 -2.81 0.75
C LEU A 96 -14.27 -1.35 0.65
N THR A 97 -14.21 -0.76 -0.55
CA THR A 97 -14.63 0.64 -0.77
C THR A 97 -16.13 0.82 -0.58
N ASP A 98 -16.96 -0.13 -0.99
CA ASP A 98 -18.42 -0.15 -0.76
C ASP A 98 -18.76 -0.25 0.75
N MET A 99 -17.90 -0.90 1.55
CA MET A 99 -18.00 -0.94 3.01
C MET A 99 -17.52 0.34 3.70
N GLY A 100 -16.97 1.30 2.94
CA GLY A 100 -16.43 2.56 3.46
C GLY A 100 -15.01 2.47 4.00
N VAL A 101 -14.26 1.40 3.65
CA VAL A 101 -12.81 1.33 3.89
C VAL A 101 -12.10 2.15 2.83
N GLU A 102 -11.24 3.09 3.23
CA GLU A 102 -10.43 3.84 2.27
C GLU A 102 -9.34 2.94 1.69
N VAL A 103 -9.37 2.73 0.38
CA VAL A 103 -8.34 1.93 -0.31
C VAL A 103 -7.47 2.86 -1.13
N HIS A 104 -6.23 3.05 -0.71
CA HIS A 104 -5.22 3.84 -1.39
C HIS A 104 -4.35 2.94 -2.25
N TYR A 105 -4.20 3.27 -3.52
CA TYR A 105 -3.41 2.51 -4.47
C TYR A 105 -2.28 3.37 -5.02
N PHE A 106 -1.05 3.08 -4.64
CA PHE A 106 0.15 3.67 -5.24
C PHE A 106 0.57 2.86 -6.45
N THR A 107 1.00 3.52 -7.50
CA THR A 107 1.60 2.84 -8.63
C THR A 107 3.07 2.52 -8.35
N GLY A 108 3.47 1.29 -8.62
CA GLY A 108 4.87 0.90 -8.68
C GLY A 108 5.42 0.95 -10.11
N ASN A 109 6.58 0.35 -10.33
CA ASN A 109 7.20 0.33 -11.67
C ASN A 109 6.57 -0.71 -12.62
N HIS A 110 5.85 -1.70 -12.13
CA HIS A 110 5.15 -2.71 -12.93
C HIS A 110 3.72 -2.31 -13.30
N ASP A 111 3.07 -1.49 -12.49
CA ASP A 111 1.68 -1.04 -12.70
C ASP A 111 1.56 0.48 -12.87
N ILE A 112 2.64 1.13 -13.28
CA ILE A 112 2.77 2.58 -13.51
C ILE A 112 1.72 3.14 -14.48
N TRP A 113 1.16 2.31 -15.36
CA TRP A 113 0.18 2.70 -16.36
C TRP A 113 -1.27 2.42 -15.94
N ALA A 114 -1.52 2.40 -14.64
CA ALA A 114 -2.84 2.55 -14.05
C ALA A 114 -3.26 4.03 -14.15
N TYR A 115 -4.33 4.32 -14.87
CA TYR A 115 -4.76 5.70 -15.11
C TYR A 115 -6.02 6.08 -14.32
N ASP A 116 -7.14 5.44 -14.59
CA ASP A 116 -8.41 5.78 -13.98
C ASP A 116 -9.36 4.59 -13.75
N TYR A 117 -9.08 3.44 -14.34
CA TYR A 117 -9.94 2.26 -14.24
C TYR A 117 -10.12 1.81 -12.79
N LEU A 118 -9.02 1.65 -12.05
CA LEU A 118 -9.09 1.19 -10.66
C LEU A 118 -9.86 2.18 -9.78
N ALA A 119 -9.69 3.48 -9.99
CA ALA A 119 -10.42 4.51 -9.25
C ALA A 119 -11.92 4.52 -9.60
N LYS A 120 -12.27 4.37 -10.88
CA LYS A 120 -13.66 4.42 -11.35
C LYS A 120 -14.44 3.15 -11.05
N GLU A 121 -13.81 1.99 -11.21
CA GLU A 121 -14.49 0.69 -11.10
C GLU A 121 -14.37 0.07 -9.71
N CYS A 122 -13.27 0.33 -9.00
CA CYS A 122 -13.04 -0.24 -7.68
C CYS A 122 -13.11 0.79 -6.54
N GLY A 123 -13.33 2.08 -6.84
CA GLY A 123 -13.44 3.13 -5.85
C GLY A 123 -12.14 3.47 -5.11
N VAL A 124 -10.98 3.02 -5.59
CA VAL A 124 -9.70 3.26 -4.93
C VAL A 124 -9.20 4.70 -5.15
N ILE A 125 -8.44 5.22 -4.20
CA ILE A 125 -7.74 6.49 -4.31
C ILE A 125 -6.36 6.23 -4.93
N LEU A 126 -6.17 6.66 -6.18
CA LEU A 126 -4.96 6.35 -6.95
C LEU A 126 -3.88 7.41 -6.75
N HIS A 127 -2.68 6.99 -6.30
CA HIS A 127 -1.50 7.82 -6.10
C HIS A 127 -0.41 7.46 -7.11
N LYS A 128 0.04 8.47 -7.88
CA LYS A 128 1.09 8.31 -8.91
C LYS A 128 2.44 8.85 -8.48
N GLN A 129 2.50 9.41 -7.29
CA GLN A 129 3.70 9.99 -6.70
C GLN A 129 3.77 9.61 -5.22
N PRO A 130 4.96 9.67 -4.61
CA PRO A 130 5.09 9.60 -3.17
C PRO A 130 4.22 10.64 -2.48
N GLU A 131 3.71 10.29 -1.32
CA GLU A 131 2.85 11.17 -0.55
C GLU A 131 3.24 11.21 0.92
N THR A 132 3.13 12.39 1.51
CA THR A 132 3.19 12.58 2.95
C THR A 132 1.78 12.82 3.45
N THR A 133 1.31 12.00 4.37
CA THR A 133 -0.05 12.06 4.92
C THR A 133 -0.03 11.88 6.44
N GLU A 134 -1.00 12.49 7.10
CA GLU A 134 -1.21 12.30 8.53
C GLU A 134 -2.20 11.15 8.77
N ILE A 135 -1.80 10.19 9.61
CA ILE A 135 -2.65 9.08 10.04
C ILE A 135 -2.64 9.05 11.57
N TYR A 136 -3.79 9.31 12.19
CA TYR A 136 -3.96 9.34 13.65
C TYR A 136 -2.96 10.23 14.39
N GLY A 137 -2.62 11.39 13.79
CA GLY A 137 -1.72 12.36 14.40
C GLY A 137 -0.23 12.11 14.20
N HIS A 138 0.15 11.10 13.40
CA HIS A 138 1.51 10.81 12.99
C HIS A 138 1.72 11.06 11.50
N GLU A 139 2.89 11.57 11.12
CA GLU A 139 3.25 11.83 9.73
C GLU A 139 3.89 10.59 9.06
N PHE A 140 3.27 10.15 7.97
CA PHE A 140 3.71 9.02 7.15
C PHE A 140 4.22 9.50 5.80
N TYR A 141 5.39 9.04 5.41
CA TYR A 141 5.88 9.15 4.04
C TYR A 141 5.69 7.80 3.35
N LEU A 142 4.81 7.77 2.34
CA LEU A 142 4.37 6.56 1.66
C LEU A 142 4.82 6.59 0.20
N ALA A 143 5.46 5.53 -0.26
CA ALA A 143 5.89 5.38 -1.64
C ALA A 143 6.12 3.91 -2.01
N HIS A 144 6.07 3.59 -3.30
CA HIS A 144 6.56 2.28 -3.74
C HIS A 144 8.06 2.13 -3.50
N GLY A 145 8.86 3.13 -3.86
CA GLY A 145 10.30 3.14 -3.60
C GLY A 145 11.16 3.09 -4.87
N ASP A 146 10.57 2.81 -6.03
CA ASP A 146 11.29 2.69 -7.30
C ASP A 146 12.03 3.98 -7.69
N GLY A 147 13.33 3.85 -7.98
CA GLY A 147 14.19 4.95 -8.37
C GLY A 147 14.61 5.90 -7.25
N MET A 148 14.16 5.68 -6.00
CA MET A 148 14.57 6.47 -4.86
C MET A 148 15.95 6.05 -4.38
N GLY A 149 16.89 7.00 -4.41
CA GLY A 149 18.28 6.73 -4.02
C GLY A 149 19.04 5.76 -4.94
N ASP A 150 18.39 5.10 -5.90
CA ASP A 150 19.00 4.13 -6.78
C ASP A 150 20.10 4.79 -7.65
N PRO A 151 21.34 4.29 -7.61
CA PRO A 151 22.44 4.80 -8.43
C PRO A 151 22.36 4.34 -9.89
N ASN A 152 21.52 3.35 -10.24
CA ASN A 152 21.48 2.73 -11.56
C ASN A 152 20.91 3.70 -12.62
N LYS A 153 21.80 4.23 -13.46
CA LYS A 153 21.44 5.16 -14.54
C LYS A 153 20.54 4.53 -15.60
N SER A 154 20.74 3.24 -15.90
CA SER A 154 19.94 2.52 -16.89
C SER A 154 18.50 2.35 -16.42
N PHE A 155 18.31 2.03 -15.16
CA PHE A 155 16.97 1.97 -14.54
C PHE A 155 16.27 3.33 -14.58
N LYS A 156 16.98 4.40 -14.22
CA LYS A 156 16.44 5.78 -14.30
C LYS A 156 16.01 6.16 -15.71
N LEU A 157 16.79 5.75 -16.75
CA LEU A 157 16.44 6.02 -18.13
C LEU A 157 15.17 5.27 -18.55
N ILE A 158 15.06 3.98 -18.22
CA ILE A 158 13.88 3.17 -18.52
C ILE A 158 12.65 3.74 -17.81
N ARG A 159 12.79 4.08 -16.53
CA ARG A 159 11.75 4.73 -15.76
C ARG A 159 11.29 6.05 -16.40
N ALA A 160 12.23 6.89 -16.85
CA ALA A 160 11.91 8.13 -17.54
C ALA A 160 11.14 7.90 -18.85
N ILE A 161 11.49 6.86 -19.62
CA ILE A 161 10.76 6.47 -20.85
C ILE A 161 9.33 6.01 -20.50
N PHE A 162 9.16 5.21 -19.46
CA PHE A 162 7.84 4.70 -19.05
C PHE A 162 6.93 5.80 -18.50
N HIS A 163 7.49 6.83 -17.84
CA HIS A 163 6.75 8.00 -17.40
C HIS A 163 6.49 9.03 -18.52
N ASN A 164 7.16 8.93 -19.66
CA ASN A 164 7.02 9.89 -20.73
C ASN A 164 5.65 9.72 -21.44
N ARG A 165 4.85 10.78 -21.45
CA ARG A 165 3.50 10.76 -22.04
C ARG A 165 3.46 10.44 -23.54
N LEU A 166 4.48 10.86 -24.29
CA LEU A 166 4.58 10.53 -25.72
C LEU A 166 4.84 9.03 -25.90
N CYS A 167 5.75 8.45 -25.11
CA CYS A 167 6.02 7.02 -25.14
C CYS A 167 4.77 6.20 -24.73
N GLN A 168 4.05 6.65 -23.72
CA GLN A 168 2.79 6.03 -23.31
C GLN A 168 1.73 6.10 -24.44
N TRP A 169 1.61 7.25 -25.09
CA TRP A 169 0.69 7.41 -26.21
C TRP A 169 1.08 6.52 -27.41
N LEU A 170 2.35 6.46 -27.75
CA LEU A 170 2.83 5.53 -28.81
C LEU A 170 2.57 4.07 -28.44
N PHE A 171 2.78 3.69 -27.18
CA PHE A 171 2.49 2.34 -26.70
C PHE A 171 0.98 2.03 -26.77
N SER A 172 0.11 3.00 -26.55
CA SER A 172 -1.35 2.83 -26.67
C SER A 172 -1.79 2.46 -28.07
N GLY A 173 -1.00 2.78 -29.10
CA GLY A 173 -1.25 2.39 -30.48
C GLY A 173 -0.92 0.93 -30.80
N LEU A 174 -0.21 0.24 -29.91
CA LEU A 174 0.07 -1.19 -30.07
C LEU A 174 -1.21 -2.00 -29.79
N HIS A 175 -1.43 -3.03 -30.63
CA HIS A 175 -2.52 -3.96 -30.34
C HIS A 175 -2.36 -4.57 -28.94
N PRO A 176 -3.40 -4.64 -28.09
CA PRO A 176 -3.32 -5.10 -26.70
C PRO A 176 -2.61 -6.46 -26.54
N ARG A 177 -2.82 -7.39 -27.45
CA ARG A 177 -2.11 -8.68 -27.47
C ARG A 177 -0.59 -8.51 -27.46
N TRP A 178 -0.06 -7.57 -28.23
CA TRP A 178 1.39 -7.37 -28.39
C TRP A 178 1.95 -6.58 -27.21
N GLY A 179 1.24 -5.52 -26.82
CA GLY A 179 1.64 -4.72 -25.66
C GLY A 179 1.68 -5.54 -24.39
N MET A 180 0.64 -6.35 -24.12
CA MET A 180 0.59 -7.23 -22.94
C MET A 180 1.66 -8.33 -23.02
N SER A 181 1.85 -8.96 -24.19
CA SER A 181 2.90 -9.98 -24.33
C SER A 181 4.29 -9.40 -24.11
N PHE A 182 4.57 -8.21 -24.64
CA PHE A 182 5.83 -7.51 -24.41
C PHE A 182 6.03 -7.20 -22.93
N GLY A 183 5.06 -6.56 -22.27
CA GLY A 183 5.17 -6.17 -20.87
C GLY A 183 5.38 -7.36 -19.94
N LEU A 184 4.56 -8.41 -20.07
CA LEU A 184 4.70 -9.62 -19.25
C LEU A 184 6.02 -10.37 -19.50
N THR A 185 6.51 -10.39 -20.75
CA THR A 185 7.81 -11.01 -21.07
C THR A 185 8.95 -10.18 -20.48
N TRP A 186 8.85 -8.85 -20.54
CA TRP A 186 9.82 -7.96 -19.92
C TRP A 186 9.87 -8.14 -18.40
N ALA A 187 8.71 -8.13 -17.73
CA ALA A 187 8.59 -8.34 -16.29
C ALA A 187 9.19 -9.70 -15.88
N ARG A 188 8.86 -10.78 -16.63
CA ARG A 188 9.44 -12.10 -16.40
C ARG A 188 10.98 -12.10 -16.52
N HIS A 189 11.53 -11.47 -17.55
CA HIS A 189 12.99 -11.37 -17.72
C HIS A 189 13.65 -10.61 -16.58
N SER A 190 13.05 -9.51 -16.15
CA SER A 190 13.52 -8.72 -15.00
C SER A 190 13.56 -9.58 -13.73
N TYR A 191 12.45 -10.27 -13.43
CA TYR A 191 12.33 -11.14 -12.25
C TYR A 191 13.39 -12.25 -12.24
N ILE A 192 13.56 -12.99 -13.37
CA ILE A 192 14.54 -14.09 -13.48
C ILE A 192 15.96 -13.55 -13.28
N LYS A 193 16.31 -12.45 -13.92
CA LYS A 193 17.62 -11.83 -13.79
C LYS A 193 17.92 -11.42 -12.34
N HIS A 194 16.96 -10.83 -11.65
CA HIS A 194 17.13 -10.45 -10.25
C HIS A 194 17.30 -11.69 -9.35
N LYS A 195 16.55 -12.76 -9.60
CA LYS A 195 16.65 -14.00 -8.84
C LYS A 195 17.98 -14.74 -9.05
N GLU A 196 18.58 -14.64 -10.23
CA GLU A 196 19.87 -15.27 -10.55
C GLU A 196 21.08 -14.48 -10.03
N THR A 197 20.94 -13.15 -9.92
CA THR A 197 22.06 -12.27 -9.57
C THR A 197 22.09 -11.85 -8.12
N ASP A 198 20.90 -11.67 -7.49
CA ASP A 198 20.78 -11.23 -6.13
C ASP A 198 19.43 -11.76 -5.57
N GLU A 199 19.48 -12.72 -4.64
CA GLU A 199 18.34 -12.86 -3.74
C GLU A 199 18.15 -11.51 -3.03
N PRO A 200 16.90 -11.03 -2.89
CA PRO A 200 16.66 -9.77 -2.21
C PRO A 200 17.16 -9.89 -0.76
N GLN A 201 18.34 -9.33 -0.53
CA GLN A 201 18.97 -9.30 0.78
C GLN A 201 19.15 -7.87 1.23
N TYR A 202 18.98 -7.66 2.51
CA TYR A 202 19.31 -6.40 3.14
C TYR A 202 20.82 -6.14 3.09
N MET A 203 21.21 -5.07 2.41
CA MET A 203 22.63 -4.74 2.18
C MET A 203 23.29 -3.98 3.34
N GLY A 204 22.55 -3.70 4.40
CA GLY A 204 22.96 -2.85 5.52
C GLY A 204 22.60 -1.38 5.30
N GLU A 205 22.47 -0.63 6.39
CA GLU A 205 21.99 0.75 6.40
C GLU A 205 22.80 1.72 5.51
N ASP A 206 24.09 1.44 5.32
CA ASP A 206 25.00 2.28 4.55
C ASP A 206 24.95 2.01 3.04
N ARG A 207 24.25 0.97 2.62
CA ARG A 207 24.16 0.57 1.20
C ARG A 207 22.73 0.40 0.71
N GLU A 208 21.76 0.23 1.61
CA GLU A 208 20.35 0.15 1.24
C GLU A 208 19.84 1.54 0.80
N HIS A 209 19.60 1.69 -0.49
CA HIS A 209 19.32 3.00 -1.09
C HIS A 209 18.02 3.66 -0.58
N LEU A 210 17.01 2.89 -0.18
CA LEU A 210 15.80 3.44 0.43
C LEU A 210 16.08 3.98 1.84
N VAL A 211 16.96 3.32 2.59
CA VAL A 211 17.40 3.82 3.90
C VAL A 211 18.20 5.11 3.74
N LEU A 212 19.15 5.14 2.79
CA LEU A 212 19.93 6.34 2.49
C LEU A 212 19.05 7.50 2.02
N TYR A 213 18.04 7.19 1.20
CA TYR A 213 17.05 8.18 0.74
C TYR A 213 16.28 8.76 1.93
N ALA A 214 15.73 7.91 2.80
CA ALA A 214 14.95 8.36 3.95
C ALA A 214 15.81 9.16 4.95
N LYS A 215 17.04 8.72 5.22
CA LYS A 215 18.00 9.47 6.07
C LYS A 215 18.25 10.88 5.53
N LYS A 216 18.40 11.03 4.22
CA LYS A 216 18.56 12.34 3.59
C LYS A 216 17.27 13.16 3.59
N TYR A 217 16.13 12.52 3.35
CA TYR A 217 14.82 13.19 3.29
C TYR A 217 14.43 13.80 4.63
N ILE A 218 14.67 13.08 5.73
CA ILE A 218 14.32 13.52 7.09
C ILE A 218 15.13 14.75 7.55
N GLU A 219 16.32 15.02 6.96
CA GLU A 219 17.09 16.22 7.28
C GLU A 219 16.30 17.51 6.99
N SER A 220 15.48 17.49 5.93
CA SER A 220 14.62 18.61 5.53
C SER A 220 13.16 18.46 5.99
N HIS A 221 12.75 17.27 6.42
CA HIS A 221 11.40 16.95 6.85
C HIS A 221 11.42 16.21 8.20
N PRO A 222 11.81 16.89 9.29
CA PRO A 222 12.10 16.23 10.57
C PRO A 222 10.86 15.69 11.31
N ASN A 223 9.66 15.99 10.82
CA ASN A 223 8.40 15.58 11.45
C ASN A 223 7.90 14.21 11.00
N ILE A 224 8.52 13.56 10.00
CA ILE A 224 8.09 12.25 9.53
C ILE A 224 8.32 11.20 10.62
N ASP A 225 7.25 10.54 11.04
CA ASP A 225 7.28 9.45 12.01
C ASP A 225 7.57 8.10 11.34
N TYR A 226 6.97 7.86 10.16
CA TYR A 226 7.07 6.59 9.46
C TYR A 226 7.38 6.77 7.98
N PHE A 227 8.40 6.07 7.50
CA PHE A 227 8.66 5.84 6.08
C PHE A 227 8.25 4.41 5.74
N ILE A 228 7.33 4.22 4.78
CA ILE A 228 6.87 2.90 4.37
C ILE A 228 7.07 2.72 2.88
N PHE A 229 7.80 1.66 2.51
CA PHE A 229 8.18 1.34 1.15
C PHE A 229 7.88 -0.12 0.79
N GLY A 230 7.72 -0.39 -0.50
CA GLY A 230 7.77 -1.70 -1.14
C GLY A 230 9.04 -1.89 -1.94
N HIS A 231 8.92 -2.43 -3.17
CA HIS A 231 9.91 -2.50 -4.24
C HIS A 231 11.11 -3.43 -4.00
N ARG A 232 11.61 -3.51 -2.78
CA ARG A 232 12.85 -4.26 -2.49
C ARG A 232 12.63 -5.73 -2.18
N HIS A 233 11.40 -6.15 -1.99
CA HIS A 233 11.04 -7.52 -1.61
C HIS A 233 11.82 -8.05 -0.39
N ILE A 234 12.18 -7.16 0.54
CA ILE A 234 12.80 -7.50 1.81
C ILE A 234 11.94 -6.98 2.95
N GLU A 235 11.92 -7.73 4.03
CA GLU A 235 11.34 -7.26 5.29
C GLU A 235 12.38 -6.45 6.04
N LEU A 236 12.06 -5.20 6.34
CA LEU A 236 12.92 -4.35 7.12
C LEU A 236 12.09 -3.44 8.01
N ASP A 237 12.47 -3.37 9.27
CA ASP A 237 11.92 -2.44 10.25
C ASP A 237 13.06 -1.89 11.08
N ILE A 238 13.42 -0.63 10.82
CA ILE A 238 14.54 0.02 11.50
C ILE A 238 14.18 1.40 12.02
N LYS A 239 14.85 1.80 13.09
CA LYS A 239 14.78 3.15 13.61
C LYS A 239 15.78 4.03 12.86
N LEU A 240 15.29 5.07 12.18
CA LEU A 240 16.13 6.01 11.42
C LEU A 240 16.69 7.13 12.29
N ALA A 241 15.87 7.73 13.13
CA ALA A 241 16.19 8.89 13.95
C ALA A 241 15.42 8.82 15.28
N ARG A 242 15.39 9.89 16.05
CA ARG A 242 14.83 9.93 17.41
C ARG A 242 13.44 9.27 17.51
N HIS A 243 12.53 9.60 16.61
CA HIS A 243 11.14 9.12 16.57
C HIS A 243 10.79 8.42 15.27
N SER A 244 11.59 8.59 14.21
CA SER A 244 11.27 8.08 12.88
C SER A 244 11.67 6.62 12.71
N ARG A 245 10.78 5.83 12.10
CA ARG A 245 11.01 4.43 11.69
C ARG A 245 10.90 4.31 10.17
N LEU A 246 11.63 3.36 9.61
CA LEU A 246 11.50 2.96 8.22
C LEU A 246 11.10 1.50 8.16
N MET A 247 10.09 1.21 7.35
CA MET A 247 9.67 -0.14 7.02
C MET A 247 9.74 -0.38 5.52
N ILE A 248 10.24 -1.55 5.13
CA ILE A 248 10.09 -2.12 3.80
C ILE A 248 9.23 -3.37 3.95
N LEU A 249 8.15 -3.46 3.17
CA LEU A 249 7.03 -4.36 3.45
C LEU A 249 7.24 -5.82 3.04
N GLY A 250 8.41 -6.17 2.46
CA GLY A 250 8.56 -7.51 1.89
C GLY A 250 7.78 -7.69 0.59
N ASP A 251 7.13 -8.84 0.42
CA ASP A 251 6.31 -9.15 -0.76
C ASP A 251 5.10 -10.05 -0.45
N TRP A 252 4.17 -10.11 -1.41
CA TRP A 252 3.04 -11.03 -1.43
C TRP A 252 3.25 -12.21 -2.39
N ILE A 253 4.53 -12.56 -2.66
CA ILE A 253 4.96 -13.69 -3.50
C ILE A 253 5.38 -14.88 -2.63
N SER A 254 6.25 -14.62 -1.67
CA SER A 254 6.88 -15.64 -0.82
C SER A 254 6.82 -15.32 0.68
N GLN A 255 6.85 -14.05 1.06
CA GLN A 255 6.91 -13.60 2.45
C GLN A 255 5.50 -13.34 3.03
N PHE A 256 4.54 -12.89 2.20
CA PHE A 256 3.15 -12.57 2.58
C PHE A 256 3.03 -11.57 3.73
N THR A 257 3.89 -10.57 3.72
CA THR A 257 4.03 -9.59 4.79
C THR A 257 3.19 -8.34 4.56
N TYR A 258 2.82 -7.71 5.64
CA TYR A 258 2.09 -6.45 5.68
C TYR A 258 2.46 -5.67 6.93
N ALA A 259 2.32 -4.34 6.89
CA ALA A 259 2.38 -3.55 8.11
C ALA A 259 0.96 -3.19 8.57
N VAL A 260 0.79 -3.07 9.88
CA VAL A 260 -0.46 -2.64 10.52
C VAL A 260 -0.20 -1.56 11.57
N TYR A 261 -0.99 -0.50 11.51
CA TYR A 261 -0.98 0.60 12.46
C TYR A 261 -2.31 0.67 13.19
N ASP A 262 -2.29 0.54 14.51
CA ASP A 262 -3.47 0.55 15.37
C ASP A 262 -3.83 1.94 15.92
N GLY A 263 -3.03 2.96 15.56
CA GLY A 263 -3.13 4.33 16.05
C GLY A 263 -2.11 4.69 17.13
N GLU A 264 -1.45 3.71 17.72
CA GLU A 264 -0.38 3.89 18.71
C GLU A 264 0.92 3.19 18.28
N HIS A 265 0.80 1.97 17.74
CA HIS A 265 1.91 1.10 17.41
C HIS A 265 1.86 0.66 15.96
N MET A 266 3.03 0.52 15.37
CA MET A 266 3.22 -0.01 14.02
C MET A 266 3.92 -1.36 14.12
N PHE A 267 3.34 -2.37 13.46
CA PHE A 267 3.87 -3.74 13.40
C PHE A 267 4.09 -4.16 11.95
N LEU A 268 5.14 -4.92 11.71
CA LEU A 268 5.37 -5.64 10.45
C LEU A 268 5.11 -7.12 10.73
N GLU A 269 4.13 -7.70 10.02
CA GLU A 269 3.55 -9.01 10.32
C GLU A 269 3.53 -9.89 9.08
N GLU A 270 3.61 -11.20 9.25
CA GLU A 270 3.39 -12.20 8.20
C GLU A 270 1.93 -12.69 8.25
N TYR A 271 1.31 -12.81 7.09
CA TYR A 271 0.00 -13.42 6.98
C TYR A 271 0.09 -14.95 6.99
N VAL A 272 -0.29 -15.56 8.10
CA VAL A 272 -0.44 -17.01 8.24
C VAL A 272 -1.91 -17.37 8.07
N GLU A 273 -2.21 -18.21 7.09
CA GLU A 273 -3.57 -18.58 6.77
C GLU A 273 -4.20 -19.42 7.88
N GLY A 274 -5.35 -18.97 8.39
CA GLY A 274 -6.06 -19.60 9.50
C GLY A 274 -5.81 -18.96 10.86
N GLU A 275 -4.88 -18.02 10.97
CA GLU A 275 -4.68 -17.21 12.18
C GLU A 275 -5.51 -15.93 12.15
N SER A 276 -5.89 -15.44 13.33
CA SER A 276 -6.61 -14.17 13.46
C SER A 276 -5.62 -13.02 13.26
N GLN A 277 -5.90 -12.15 12.31
CA GLN A 277 -5.09 -10.96 12.08
C GLN A 277 -5.45 -9.85 13.09
N PRO A 278 -4.49 -9.04 13.55
CA PRO A 278 -4.69 -7.94 14.49
C PRO A 278 -5.63 -6.83 13.98
#